data_2469775ef602a453e6f6d064c2a5d536
#
_entry.id   2469775ef602a453e6f6d064c2a5d536
#
_cell.length_a   1.000
_cell.length_b   1.000
_cell.length_c   1.000
_cell.angle_alpha   90.00
_cell.angle_beta   90.00
_cell.angle_gamma   90.00
#
_symmetry.space_group_name_H-M   'P 1'
#
loop_
_entity.id
_entity.type
_entity.pdbx_description
1 polymer ?
#
loop_
_entity_poly.entity_id
_entity_poly.type
_entity_poly.pdbx_seq_one_letter_code
_entity_poly.pdbx_strand_id
1 'polypeptide(L)'
;MMRRLARLILLTSALATRAHVMAAPAGPPIFTEDVDRFYRVYAAADHHPTAEQLDRDYLAPGTAGLHEFAKLRNVSGQTIAAAIEKSPQVYEDARRCLAVLPKVRRRVAVALDKLARIYPEAKFPPVTIVVGRSRPVGITNPSGATVGLEALCAADFMNPDPEDRFVHVVAHEYGHIQQSRAQQDLNPGDPGATVLKLSLIEGAADFVGELISGDVGNQATFASAKGHEMQIESAFAVDEDKTDVSNWLYNGVPSPGKPTDLGYWAGYRIVKAYYARAADKHQALRDIFEMTNPKAFLALSGWRPGQ
;
A
#
# COMPACT_ATOMS: atom_id res chain seq x y z
N MET A 1 2.41 -90.32 11.24
CA MET A 1 2.42 -89.27 10.18
C MET A 1 1.83 -88.03 10.76
N MET A 2 2.67 -87.09 11.22
CA MET A 2 2.26 -85.82 11.83
C MET A 2 2.50 -84.71 10.81
N ARG A 3 1.43 -83.99 10.39
CA ARG A 3 1.50 -82.82 9.53
C ARG A 3 1.62 -81.55 10.46
N ARG A 4 2.74 -80.83 10.39
CA ARG A 4 2.97 -79.56 11.02
C ARG A 4 2.37 -78.47 10.13
N LEU A 5 1.36 -77.73 10.67
CA LEU A 5 0.88 -76.47 10.07
C LEU A 5 1.82 -75.35 10.49
N ALA A 6 2.44 -74.67 9.52
CA ALA A 6 3.16 -73.44 9.72
C ALA A 6 2.17 -72.30 9.60
N ARG A 7 2.06 -71.49 10.67
CA ARG A 7 1.30 -70.20 10.68
C ARG A 7 2.23 -69.09 10.16
N LEU A 8 1.81 -68.51 9.02
CA LEU A 8 2.46 -67.32 8.46
C LEU A 8 1.86 -66.08 9.15
N ILE A 9 2.67 -65.32 9.89
CA ILE A 9 2.29 -64.05 10.48
C ILE A 9 2.66 -62.95 9.46
N LEU A 10 1.65 -62.32 8.84
CA LEU A 10 1.83 -61.11 8.04
C LEU A 10 1.94 -59.92 8.98
N LEU A 11 3.12 -59.30 9.09
CA LEU A 11 3.30 -57.99 9.68
C LEU A 11 2.92 -56.94 8.63
N THR A 12 1.79 -56.24 8.84
CA THR A 12 1.42 -55.04 8.08
C THR A 12 2.08 -53.83 8.73
N SER A 13 3.13 -53.33 8.10
CA SER A 13 3.76 -52.04 8.48
C SER A 13 2.90 -50.87 7.99
N ALA A 14 2.18 -50.24 8.89
CA ALA A 14 1.48 -48.99 8.60
C ALA A 14 2.51 -47.83 8.50
N LEU A 15 2.82 -47.40 7.27
CA LEU A 15 3.52 -46.14 7.06
C LEU A 15 2.61 -44.97 7.43
N ALA A 16 2.84 -44.36 8.60
CA ALA A 16 2.22 -43.11 8.98
C ALA A 16 2.90 -41.95 8.19
N THR A 17 2.29 -41.52 7.10
CA THR A 17 2.65 -40.28 6.41
C THR A 17 2.38 -39.12 7.33
N ARG A 18 3.41 -38.57 7.97
CA ARG A 18 3.35 -37.29 8.65
C ARG A 18 3.15 -36.20 7.57
N ALA A 19 1.92 -35.70 7.44
CA ALA A 19 1.67 -34.45 6.73
C ALA A 19 2.46 -33.36 7.44
N HIS A 20 3.50 -32.85 6.79
CA HIS A 20 4.14 -31.61 7.20
C HIS A 20 3.11 -30.50 6.98
N VAL A 21 2.47 -30.05 8.06
CA VAL A 21 1.76 -28.79 8.06
C VAL A 21 2.84 -27.73 7.89
N MET A 22 3.02 -27.25 6.66
CA MET A 22 3.83 -26.07 6.41
C MET A 22 3.17 -24.93 7.19
N ALA A 23 3.86 -24.39 8.19
CA ALA A 23 3.45 -23.17 8.82
C ALA A 23 3.27 -22.13 7.71
N ALA A 24 2.10 -21.47 7.70
CA ALA A 24 1.90 -20.33 6.81
C ALA A 24 3.08 -19.38 6.96
N PRO A 25 3.67 -18.86 5.88
CA PRO A 25 4.77 -17.91 5.99
C PRO A 25 4.31 -16.79 6.91
N ALA A 26 5.09 -16.50 7.95
CA ALA A 26 4.88 -15.33 8.76
C ALA A 26 4.88 -14.15 7.77
N GLY A 27 3.84 -13.31 7.80
CA GLY A 27 3.76 -12.13 6.94
C GLY A 27 5.04 -11.29 7.06
N PRO A 28 5.33 -10.38 6.13
CA PRO A 28 6.55 -9.60 6.15
C PRO A 28 6.70 -8.87 7.49
N PRO A 29 7.92 -8.68 7.97
CA PRO A 29 8.16 -7.97 9.22
C PRO A 29 7.65 -6.53 9.09
N ILE A 30 6.98 -6.05 10.13
CA ILE A 30 6.59 -4.65 10.28
C ILE A 30 7.48 -4.04 11.35
N PHE A 31 8.40 -3.18 10.93
CA PHE A 31 9.34 -2.47 11.79
C PHE A 31 8.71 -1.21 12.35
N THR A 32 8.83 -1.00 13.65
CA THR A 32 8.30 0.17 14.37
C THR A 32 9.34 0.83 15.27
N GLU A 33 10.58 0.33 15.26
CA GLU A 33 11.66 0.84 16.10
C GLU A 33 12.00 2.31 15.85
N ASP A 34 11.76 2.82 14.64
CA ASP A 34 11.95 4.23 14.34
C ASP A 34 10.91 5.11 15.03
N VAL A 35 9.67 4.63 15.18
CA VAL A 35 8.64 5.32 15.96
C VAL A 35 9.04 5.42 17.42
N ASP A 36 9.50 4.31 18.01
CA ASP A 36 9.95 4.29 19.41
C ASP A 36 11.14 5.23 19.62
N ARG A 37 12.07 5.29 18.64
CA ARG A 37 13.22 6.18 18.65
C ARG A 37 12.77 7.64 18.58
N PHE A 38 11.88 7.97 17.66
CA PHE A 38 11.33 9.32 17.54
C PHE A 38 10.72 9.80 18.87
N TYR A 39 9.82 9.01 19.46
CA TYR A 39 9.14 9.43 20.68
C TYR A 39 10.07 9.49 21.91
N ARG A 40 11.19 8.77 21.94
CA ARG A 40 12.23 9.00 22.95
C ARG A 40 12.90 10.35 22.80
N VAL A 41 13.27 10.74 21.57
CA VAL A 41 13.87 12.06 21.29
C VAL A 41 12.85 13.18 21.59
N TYR A 42 11.61 12.99 21.15
CA TYR A 42 10.52 13.92 21.35
C TYR A 42 10.24 14.21 22.83
N ALA A 43 10.16 13.15 23.65
CA ALA A 43 9.94 13.26 25.08
C ALA A 43 11.15 13.87 25.81
N ALA A 44 12.39 13.49 25.41
CA ALA A 44 13.61 14.02 26.02
C ALA A 44 13.81 15.54 25.78
N ALA A 45 13.17 16.08 24.74
CA ALA A 45 13.21 17.50 24.38
C ALA A 45 11.94 18.25 24.81
N ASP A 46 11.19 17.74 25.77
CA ASP A 46 9.93 18.32 26.23
C ASP A 46 8.99 18.67 25.06
N HIS A 47 8.89 17.75 24.09
CA HIS A 47 8.07 17.83 22.87
C HIS A 47 8.52 18.88 21.81
N HIS A 48 9.67 19.51 22.02
CA HIS A 48 10.25 20.52 21.12
C HIS A 48 11.69 20.16 20.68
N PRO A 49 11.90 19.01 20.01
CA PRO A 49 13.24 18.63 19.60
C PRO A 49 13.80 19.58 18.55
N THR A 50 15.07 19.94 18.68
CA THR A 50 15.75 20.75 17.67
C THR A 50 16.05 19.92 16.42
N ALA A 51 16.33 20.59 15.31
CA ALA A 51 16.72 19.94 14.06
C ALA A 51 17.93 19.04 14.27
N GLU A 52 18.96 19.50 15.00
CA GLU A 52 20.19 18.75 15.27
C GLU A 52 19.94 17.50 16.14
N GLN A 53 19.01 17.58 17.11
CA GLN A 53 18.61 16.42 17.91
C GLN A 53 17.91 15.38 17.04
N LEU A 54 17.00 15.80 16.18
CA LEU A 54 16.28 14.91 15.25
C LEU A 54 17.24 14.25 14.24
N ASP A 55 18.16 15.01 13.66
CA ASP A 55 19.14 14.47 12.72
C ASP A 55 20.07 13.45 13.42
N ARG A 56 20.61 13.79 14.62
CA ARG A 56 21.56 12.96 15.33
C ARG A 56 20.95 11.74 15.99
N ASP A 57 19.81 11.90 16.68
CA ASP A 57 19.27 10.90 17.60
C ASP A 57 18.10 10.10 17.03
N TYR A 58 17.47 10.61 15.94
CA TYR A 58 16.37 9.94 15.25
C TYR A 58 16.76 9.46 13.85
N LEU A 59 17.16 10.38 12.94
CA LEU A 59 17.39 10.04 11.54
C LEU A 59 18.69 9.25 11.35
N ALA A 60 19.82 9.69 11.91
CA ALA A 60 21.12 9.04 11.69
C ALA A 60 21.15 7.56 12.14
N PRO A 61 20.59 7.17 13.31
CA PRO A 61 20.53 5.76 13.72
C PRO A 61 19.29 5.02 13.18
N GLY A 62 18.59 5.58 12.19
CA GLY A 62 17.36 5.05 11.62
C GLY A 62 17.54 3.75 10.84
N THR A 63 16.42 3.07 10.59
CA THR A 63 16.39 1.90 9.70
C THR A 63 16.64 2.27 8.24
N ALA A 64 16.93 1.28 7.39
CA ALA A 64 17.04 1.48 5.95
C ALA A 64 15.74 2.08 5.36
N GLY A 65 14.57 1.66 5.86
CA GLY A 65 13.27 2.22 5.46
C GLY A 65 13.14 3.70 5.78
N LEU A 66 13.57 4.14 6.99
CA LEU A 66 13.58 5.55 7.37
C LEU A 66 14.55 6.37 6.50
N HIS A 67 15.75 5.84 6.21
CA HIS A 67 16.73 6.52 5.39
C HIS A 67 16.23 6.72 3.93
N GLU A 68 15.65 5.69 3.32
CA GLU A 68 15.06 5.79 1.99
C GLU A 68 13.87 6.75 1.96
N PHE A 69 13.01 6.69 2.96
CA PHE A 69 11.90 7.63 3.11
C PHE A 69 12.40 9.07 3.21
N ALA A 70 13.40 9.32 4.07
CA ALA A 70 13.97 10.64 4.26
C ALA A 70 14.54 11.21 2.97
N LYS A 71 15.29 10.38 2.23
CA LYS A 71 15.88 10.74 0.93
C LYS A 71 14.80 11.05 -0.12
N LEU A 72 13.83 10.16 -0.30
CA LEU A 72 12.81 10.29 -1.35
C LEU A 72 11.83 11.42 -1.09
N ARG A 73 11.60 11.78 0.16
CA ARG A 73 10.56 12.75 0.57
C ARG A 73 11.11 14.00 1.21
N ASN A 74 12.41 14.22 1.09
CA ASN A 74 13.09 15.40 1.64
C ASN A 74 12.75 15.62 3.12
N VAL A 75 12.92 14.55 3.92
CA VAL A 75 12.74 14.59 5.37
C VAL A 75 14.10 14.80 6.03
N SER A 76 14.20 15.79 6.89
CA SER A 76 15.39 16.14 7.67
C SER A 76 14.96 16.58 9.06
N GLY A 77 15.89 16.67 10.00
CA GLY A 77 15.58 17.22 11.32
C GLY A 77 14.93 18.59 11.24
N GLN A 78 15.39 19.45 10.32
CA GLN A 78 14.81 20.78 10.09
C GLN A 78 13.34 20.71 9.63
N THR A 79 13.03 19.83 8.66
CA THR A 79 11.67 19.72 8.13
C THR A 79 10.71 19.07 9.12
N ILE A 80 11.18 18.14 9.95
CA ILE A 80 10.39 17.56 11.04
C ILE A 80 10.15 18.59 12.15
N ALA A 81 11.19 19.29 12.62
CA ALA A 81 11.05 20.32 13.66
C ALA A 81 10.06 21.41 13.25
N ALA A 82 10.16 21.91 12.00
CA ALA A 82 9.22 22.89 11.46
C ALA A 82 7.78 22.34 11.37
N ALA A 83 7.60 21.05 11.07
CA ALA A 83 6.28 20.42 11.03
C ALA A 83 5.69 20.25 12.44
N ILE A 84 6.51 19.91 13.43
CA ILE A 84 6.12 19.86 14.85
C ILE A 84 5.67 21.24 15.32
N GLU A 85 6.47 22.27 15.08
CA GLU A 85 6.15 23.64 15.46
C GLU A 85 4.83 24.12 14.84
N LYS A 86 4.62 23.82 13.56
CA LYS A 86 3.41 24.17 12.82
C LYS A 86 2.16 23.45 13.32
N SER A 87 2.29 22.20 13.74
CA SER A 87 1.15 21.31 14.05
C SER A 87 1.50 20.31 15.16
N PRO A 88 1.82 20.79 16.39
CA PRO A 88 2.29 19.93 17.47
C PRO A 88 1.27 18.84 17.84
N GLN A 89 -0.02 19.17 17.78
CA GLN A 89 -1.10 18.24 18.11
C GLN A 89 -1.11 16.99 17.23
N VAL A 90 -0.67 17.09 15.97
CA VAL A 90 -0.57 15.92 15.06
C VAL A 90 0.39 14.86 15.60
N TYR A 91 1.51 15.30 16.20
CA TYR A 91 2.53 14.39 16.76
C TYR A 91 2.10 13.82 18.11
N GLU A 92 1.41 14.61 18.94
CA GLU A 92 0.80 14.13 20.19
C GLU A 92 -0.29 13.10 19.90
N ASP A 93 -1.21 13.42 19.01
CA ASP A 93 -2.34 12.55 18.67
C ASP A 93 -1.90 11.25 17.98
N ALA A 94 -0.78 11.27 17.24
CA ALA A 94 -0.27 10.11 16.55
C ALA A 94 0.07 8.95 17.51
N ARG A 95 0.42 9.24 18.76
CA ARG A 95 0.71 8.21 19.78
C ARG A 95 -0.47 7.27 20.01
N ARG A 96 -1.71 7.74 19.87
CA ARG A 96 -2.91 6.88 20.02
C ARG A 96 -2.96 5.77 18.96
N CYS A 97 -2.40 6.02 17.77
CA CYS A 97 -2.37 5.04 16.69
C CYS A 97 -1.37 3.90 16.93
N LEU A 98 -0.48 4.02 17.90
CA LEU A 98 0.37 2.88 18.32
C LEU A 98 -0.49 1.71 18.83
N ALA A 99 -1.62 2.00 19.44
CA ALA A 99 -2.53 0.98 20.01
C ALA A 99 -3.16 0.07 18.94
N VAL A 100 -3.32 0.55 17.69
CA VAL A 100 -3.92 -0.26 16.61
C VAL A 100 -2.91 -1.16 15.91
N LEU A 101 -1.59 -0.87 16.00
CA LEU A 101 -0.54 -1.58 15.26
C LEU A 101 -0.55 -3.10 15.44
N PRO A 102 -0.81 -3.68 16.63
CA PRO A 102 -0.90 -5.13 16.78
C PRO A 102 -2.03 -5.77 15.95
N LYS A 103 -3.16 -5.07 15.77
CA LYS A 103 -4.25 -5.52 14.89
C LYS A 103 -3.91 -5.31 13.43
N VAL A 104 -3.33 -4.15 13.08
CA VAL A 104 -2.82 -3.86 11.73
C VAL A 104 -1.88 -4.97 11.26
N ARG A 105 -0.90 -5.37 12.07
CA ARG A 105 0.03 -6.48 11.74
C ARG A 105 -0.70 -7.75 11.36
N ARG A 106 -1.71 -8.16 12.14
CA ARG A 106 -2.48 -9.39 11.86
C ARG A 106 -3.28 -9.28 10.56
N ARG A 107 -3.95 -8.15 10.35
CA ARG A 107 -4.77 -7.93 9.15
C ARG A 107 -3.92 -7.81 7.88
N VAL A 108 -2.79 -7.11 7.96
CA VAL A 108 -1.82 -7.03 6.85
C VAL A 108 -1.29 -8.43 6.53
N ALA A 109 -0.92 -9.24 7.52
CA ALA A 109 -0.48 -10.61 7.27
C ALA A 109 -1.55 -11.42 6.51
N VAL A 110 -2.82 -11.33 6.91
CA VAL A 110 -3.94 -12.00 6.21
C VAL A 110 -4.10 -11.49 4.77
N ALA A 111 -3.99 -10.18 4.54
CA ALA A 111 -4.07 -9.59 3.21
C ALA A 111 -2.92 -10.08 2.31
N LEU A 112 -1.71 -10.14 2.84
CA LEU A 112 -0.54 -10.58 2.07
C LEU A 112 -0.53 -12.10 1.83
N ASP A 113 -1.05 -12.90 2.76
CA ASP A 113 -1.32 -14.32 2.50
C ASP A 113 -2.33 -14.51 1.36
N LYS A 114 -3.33 -13.63 1.25
CA LYS A 114 -4.26 -13.65 0.13
C LYS A 114 -3.54 -13.29 -1.17
N LEU A 115 -2.67 -12.26 -1.16
CA LEU A 115 -1.86 -11.90 -2.32
C LEU A 115 -0.99 -13.08 -2.78
N ALA A 116 -0.29 -13.76 -1.85
CA ALA A 116 0.53 -14.92 -2.16
C ALA A 116 -0.24 -16.06 -2.84
N ARG A 117 -1.51 -16.24 -2.46
CA ARG A 117 -2.36 -17.27 -3.09
C ARG A 117 -2.83 -16.91 -4.50
N ILE A 118 -3.14 -15.64 -4.74
CA ILE A 118 -3.68 -15.19 -6.04
C ILE A 118 -2.59 -14.77 -7.02
N TYR A 119 -1.40 -14.46 -6.51
CA TYR A 119 -0.21 -14.10 -7.30
C TYR A 119 1.05 -14.70 -6.66
N PRO A 120 1.40 -15.98 -7.00
CA PRO A 120 2.52 -16.71 -6.38
C PRO A 120 3.89 -16.07 -6.56
N GLU A 121 4.07 -15.22 -7.58
CA GLU A 121 5.31 -14.48 -7.85
C GLU A 121 5.45 -13.22 -7.01
N ALA A 122 4.46 -12.92 -6.16
CA ALA A 122 4.44 -11.72 -5.35
C ALA A 122 5.68 -11.58 -4.46
N LYS A 123 6.14 -10.33 -4.33
CA LYS A 123 7.27 -9.94 -3.48
C LYS A 123 6.75 -9.40 -2.15
N PHE A 124 7.41 -9.75 -1.06
CA PHE A 124 7.00 -9.38 0.30
C PHE A 124 8.15 -8.73 1.10
N PRO A 125 8.68 -7.58 0.66
CA PRO A 125 9.65 -6.84 1.44
C PRO A 125 9.01 -6.31 2.74
N PRO A 126 9.82 -5.86 3.73
CA PRO A 126 9.29 -5.37 5.01
C PRO A 126 8.43 -4.10 4.86
N VAL A 127 7.60 -3.86 5.87
CA VAL A 127 6.94 -2.58 6.12
C VAL A 127 7.70 -1.85 7.22
N THR A 128 7.99 -0.56 7.01
CA THR A 128 8.58 0.30 8.05
C THR A 128 7.59 1.40 8.41
N ILE A 129 7.29 1.55 9.69
CA ILE A 129 6.49 2.65 10.20
C ILE A 129 7.44 3.69 10.78
N VAL A 130 7.33 4.94 10.30
CA VAL A 130 8.22 6.04 10.65
C VAL A 130 7.42 7.26 11.13
N VAL A 131 8.09 8.26 11.67
CA VAL A 131 7.53 9.60 11.90
C VAL A 131 8.26 10.57 10.99
N GLY A 132 7.51 11.30 10.17
CA GLY A 132 8.04 12.23 9.20
C GLY A 132 7.62 13.68 9.45
N ARG A 133 7.20 14.35 8.38
CA ARG A 133 6.76 15.76 8.40
C ARG A 133 5.29 15.94 8.01
N SER A 134 4.44 15.02 8.47
CA SER A 134 3.00 14.95 8.20
C SER A 134 2.61 14.65 6.74
N ARG A 135 3.57 14.30 5.89
CA ARG A 135 3.40 13.82 4.51
C ARG A 135 4.67 13.10 4.02
N PRO A 136 4.56 12.14 3.10
CA PRO A 136 3.35 11.45 2.63
C PRO A 136 2.81 10.45 3.66
N VAL A 137 1.62 9.89 3.38
CA VAL A 137 1.03 8.85 4.24
C VAL A 137 1.70 7.50 4.04
N GLY A 138 2.07 7.15 2.80
CA GLY A 138 2.78 5.92 2.44
C GLY A 138 3.68 6.15 1.23
N ILE A 139 4.66 5.29 1.07
CA ILE A 139 5.51 5.17 -0.12
C ILE A 139 6.00 3.74 -0.29
N THR A 140 6.20 3.35 -1.54
CA THR A 140 7.02 2.19 -1.91
C THR A 140 8.44 2.65 -2.23
N ASN A 141 9.44 1.91 -1.76
CA ASN A 141 10.85 2.18 -1.99
C ASN A 141 11.66 0.87 -2.08
N PRO A 142 12.95 0.88 -2.43
CA PRO A 142 13.77 -0.33 -2.52
C PRO A 142 13.84 -1.16 -1.23
N SER A 143 13.62 -0.56 -0.06
CA SER A 143 13.60 -1.25 1.24
C SER A 143 12.23 -1.86 1.58
N GLY A 144 11.20 -1.59 0.80
CA GLY A 144 9.82 -2.07 1.01
C GLY A 144 8.79 -0.95 1.05
N ALA A 145 7.70 -1.16 1.79
CA ALA A 145 6.69 -0.14 2.05
C ALA A 145 7.06 0.66 3.30
N THR A 146 6.97 1.99 3.22
CA THR A 146 7.16 2.86 4.38
C THR A 146 5.94 3.74 4.58
N VAL A 147 5.40 3.78 5.80
CA VAL A 147 4.23 4.59 6.15
C VAL A 147 4.52 5.55 7.29
N GLY A 148 4.02 6.79 7.17
CA GLY A 148 4.15 7.81 8.21
C GLY A 148 3.06 7.65 9.27
N LEU A 149 3.46 7.38 10.53
CA LEU A 149 2.52 7.21 11.63
C LEU A 149 1.64 8.42 11.83
N GLU A 150 2.26 9.62 11.95
CA GLU A 150 1.55 10.87 12.21
C GLU A 150 0.66 11.27 11.04
N ALA A 151 1.15 11.05 9.81
CA ALA A 151 0.40 11.36 8.61
C ALA A 151 -0.85 10.49 8.47
N LEU A 152 -0.72 9.17 8.64
CA LEU A 152 -1.85 8.25 8.59
C LEU A 152 -2.80 8.42 9.78
N CYS A 153 -2.27 8.70 10.97
CA CYS A 153 -3.10 8.91 12.16
C CYS A 153 -4.00 10.14 12.00
N ALA A 154 -3.51 11.19 11.34
CA ALA A 154 -4.25 12.42 11.08
C ALA A 154 -5.14 12.39 9.84
N ALA A 155 -5.01 11.38 8.97
CA ALA A 155 -5.73 11.29 7.69
C ALA A 155 -7.13 10.66 7.83
N ASP A 156 -7.96 11.18 8.74
CA ASP A 156 -9.34 10.72 8.98
C ASP A 156 -10.24 10.85 7.74
N PHE A 157 -9.90 11.77 6.84
CA PHE A 157 -10.55 11.90 5.54
C PHE A 157 -10.37 10.68 4.63
N MET A 158 -9.29 9.91 4.80
CA MET A 158 -9.08 8.67 4.02
C MET A 158 -10.02 7.57 4.50
N ASN A 159 -10.09 7.36 5.80
CA ASN A 159 -10.99 6.44 6.48
C ASN A 159 -11.09 6.88 7.95
N PRO A 160 -12.30 6.94 8.55
CA PRO A 160 -12.46 7.35 9.95
C PRO A 160 -11.80 6.38 10.94
N ASP A 161 -11.70 5.07 10.61
CA ASP A 161 -11.02 4.08 11.45
C ASP A 161 -9.51 4.06 11.17
N PRO A 162 -8.65 4.38 12.16
CA PRO A 162 -7.21 4.35 11.97
C PRO A 162 -6.66 2.95 11.67
N GLU A 163 -7.25 1.87 12.18
CA GLU A 163 -6.82 0.51 11.85
C GLU A 163 -7.00 0.23 10.35
N ASP A 164 -8.18 0.58 9.80
CA ASP A 164 -8.48 0.43 8.37
C ASP A 164 -7.54 1.27 7.52
N ARG A 165 -7.27 2.52 7.91
CA ARG A 165 -6.30 3.38 7.19
C ARG A 165 -4.95 2.70 7.00
N PHE A 166 -4.36 2.19 8.10
CA PHE A 166 -3.06 1.51 8.03
C PHE A 166 -3.12 0.25 7.18
N VAL A 167 -4.14 -0.58 7.35
CA VAL A 167 -4.27 -1.84 6.60
C VAL A 167 -4.41 -1.60 5.11
N HIS A 168 -5.31 -0.69 4.70
CA HIS A 168 -5.60 -0.47 3.29
C HIS A 168 -4.50 0.32 2.58
N VAL A 169 -3.85 1.29 3.26
CA VAL A 169 -2.68 1.98 2.69
C VAL A 169 -1.50 1.02 2.53
N VAL A 170 -1.20 0.18 3.51
CA VAL A 170 -0.14 -0.83 3.35
C VAL A 170 -0.48 -1.79 2.21
N ALA A 171 -1.74 -2.21 2.07
CA ALA A 171 -2.16 -3.07 0.96
C ALA A 171 -2.02 -2.39 -0.41
N HIS A 172 -2.31 -1.09 -0.51
CA HIS A 172 -2.07 -0.27 -1.69
C HIS A 172 -0.56 -0.21 -2.04
N GLU A 173 0.30 0.07 -1.06
CA GLU A 173 1.76 0.06 -1.28
C GLU A 173 2.27 -1.30 -1.77
N TYR A 174 1.68 -2.40 -1.28
CA TYR A 174 1.99 -3.74 -1.82
C TYR A 174 1.52 -3.93 -3.27
N GLY A 175 0.50 -3.23 -3.72
CA GLY A 175 0.15 -3.13 -5.14
C GLY A 175 1.32 -2.56 -5.95
N HIS A 176 1.89 -1.43 -5.50
CA HIS A 176 3.05 -0.81 -6.14
C HIS A 176 4.31 -1.70 -6.14
N ILE A 177 4.54 -2.45 -5.04
CA ILE A 177 5.68 -3.38 -4.95
C ILE A 177 5.63 -4.46 -6.04
N GLN A 178 4.44 -4.87 -6.47
CA GLN A 178 4.30 -5.88 -7.52
C GLN A 178 4.48 -5.30 -8.94
N GLN A 179 4.29 -4.01 -9.12
CA GLN A 179 4.41 -3.35 -10.42
C GLN A 179 5.82 -3.46 -11.00
N SER A 180 5.92 -3.39 -12.32
CA SER A 180 7.19 -3.36 -13.02
C SER A 180 8.02 -2.12 -12.64
N ARG A 181 9.34 -2.22 -12.75
CA ARG A 181 10.24 -1.10 -12.44
C ARG A 181 9.89 0.16 -13.24
N ALA A 182 9.50 -0.01 -14.51
CA ALA A 182 9.10 1.09 -15.37
C ALA A 182 7.82 1.82 -14.91
N GLN A 183 6.93 1.13 -14.17
CA GLN A 183 5.76 1.74 -13.56
C GLN A 183 6.14 2.44 -12.24
N GLN A 184 6.96 1.80 -11.40
CA GLN A 184 7.39 2.35 -10.11
C GLN A 184 8.24 3.62 -10.25
N ASP A 185 9.06 3.72 -11.28
CA ASP A 185 9.98 4.85 -11.49
C ASP A 185 9.33 6.03 -12.23
N LEU A 186 8.11 5.87 -12.76
CA LEU A 186 7.44 6.91 -13.53
C LEU A 186 6.86 8.00 -12.62
N ASN A 187 7.26 9.25 -12.87
CA ASN A 187 6.78 10.40 -12.11
C ASN A 187 6.04 11.40 -13.00
N PRO A 188 5.17 12.26 -12.43
CA PRO A 188 4.63 13.40 -13.15
C PRO A 188 5.74 14.24 -13.78
N GLY A 189 5.58 14.58 -15.07
CA GLY A 189 6.57 15.32 -15.84
C GLY A 189 7.57 14.46 -16.60
N ASP A 190 7.66 13.17 -16.33
CA ASP A 190 8.50 12.26 -17.11
C ASP A 190 7.94 12.04 -18.52
N PRO A 191 8.79 11.75 -19.52
CA PRO A 191 8.35 11.42 -20.87
C PRO A 191 7.35 10.24 -20.85
N GLY A 192 6.15 10.47 -21.39
CA GLY A 192 5.09 9.47 -21.47
C GLY A 192 4.30 9.29 -20.17
N ALA A 193 4.50 10.11 -19.14
CA ALA A 193 3.61 10.22 -17.99
C ALA A 193 2.35 10.98 -18.38
N THR A 194 1.30 10.26 -18.77
CA THR A 194 -0.02 10.83 -19.07
C THR A 194 -0.99 10.61 -17.92
N VAL A 195 -2.10 11.35 -17.91
CA VAL A 195 -3.20 11.16 -16.97
C VAL A 195 -3.61 9.69 -16.94
N LEU A 196 -3.86 9.08 -18.10
CA LEU A 196 -4.22 7.65 -18.16
C LEU A 196 -3.17 6.75 -17.53
N LYS A 197 -1.89 6.93 -17.91
CA LYS A 197 -0.84 6.00 -17.47
C LYS A 197 -0.62 6.06 -15.96
N LEU A 198 -0.54 7.25 -15.38
CA LEU A 198 -0.40 7.42 -13.93
C LEU A 198 -1.66 6.98 -13.19
N SER A 199 -2.85 7.27 -13.72
CA SER A 199 -4.10 6.79 -13.12
C SER A 199 -4.21 5.27 -13.12
N LEU A 200 -3.74 4.59 -14.16
CA LEU A 200 -3.71 3.12 -14.19
C LEU A 200 -2.72 2.54 -13.18
N ILE A 201 -1.58 3.19 -12.97
CA ILE A 201 -0.58 2.76 -11.97
C ILE A 201 -1.17 2.86 -10.56
N GLU A 202 -1.70 4.02 -10.20
CA GLU A 202 -2.30 4.25 -8.87
C GLU A 202 -3.59 3.44 -8.68
N GLY A 203 -4.44 3.41 -9.69
CA GLY A 203 -5.68 2.63 -9.65
C GLY A 203 -5.46 1.13 -9.58
N ALA A 204 -4.36 0.63 -10.14
CA ALA A 204 -3.96 -0.77 -9.97
C ALA A 204 -3.56 -1.08 -8.53
N ALA A 205 -2.86 -0.16 -7.86
CA ALA A 205 -2.51 -0.30 -6.44
C ALA A 205 -3.76 -0.27 -5.55
N ASP A 206 -4.72 0.62 -5.82
CA ASP A 206 -6.01 0.66 -5.12
C ASP A 206 -6.83 -0.61 -5.35
N PHE A 207 -6.90 -1.09 -6.60
CA PHE A 207 -7.63 -2.32 -6.92
C PHE A 207 -7.03 -3.55 -6.22
N VAL A 208 -5.71 -3.69 -6.25
CA VAL A 208 -5.03 -4.80 -5.56
C VAL A 208 -5.19 -4.65 -4.05
N GLY A 209 -5.08 -3.43 -3.53
CA GLY A 209 -5.35 -3.10 -2.14
C GLY A 209 -6.74 -3.58 -1.69
N GLU A 210 -7.79 -3.22 -2.43
CA GLU A 210 -9.16 -3.72 -2.20
C GLU A 210 -9.23 -5.24 -2.29
N LEU A 211 -8.66 -5.80 -3.35
CA LEU A 211 -8.72 -7.24 -3.61
C LEU A 211 -8.15 -8.06 -2.46
N ILE A 212 -7.09 -7.61 -1.80
CA ILE A 212 -6.44 -8.35 -0.73
C ILE A 212 -6.90 -7.97 0.67
N SER A 213 -7.19 -6.70 0.93
CA SER A 213 -7.53 -6.18 2.27
C SER A 213 -9.02 -5.93 2.50
N GLY A 214 -9.82 -5.90 1.43
CA GLY A 214 -11.28 -5.79 1.49
C GLY A 214 -11.84 -4.39 1.24
N ASP A 215 -11.00 -3.34 1.20
CA ASP A 215 -11.40 -1.98 0.88
C ASP A 215 -10.22 -1.18 0.32
N VAL A 216 -10.50 0.05 -0.17
CA VAL A 216 -9.51 0.98 -0.70
C VAL A 216 -8.93 1.88 0.40
N GLY A 217 -7.70 2.38 0.18
CA GLY A 217 -7.04 3.27 1.13
C GLY A 217 -7.69 4.64 1.26
N ASN A 218 -8.19 5.20 0.16
CA ASN A 218 -8.79 6.55 0.11
C ASN A 218 -10.29 6.50 -0.13
N GLN A 219 -11.06 6.13 0.89
CA GLN A 219 -12.51 6.01 0.79
C GLN A 219 -13.21 7.34 0.45
N ALA A 220 -12.68 8.49 0.89
CA ALA A 220 -13.31 9.79 0.61
C ALA A 220 -13.35 10.10 -0.88
N THR A 221 -12.28 9.83 -1.62
CA THR A 221 -12.25 9.99 -3.07
C THR A 221 -13.29 9.11 -3.75
N PHE A 222 -13.37 7.83 -3.33
CA PHE A 222 -14.34 6.88 -3.88
C PHE A 222 -15.78 7.26 -3.53
N ALA A 223 -16.03 7.72 -2.32
CA ALA A 223 -17.36 8.19 -1.90
C ALA A 223 -17.78 9.44 -2.67
N SER A 224 -16.86 10.35 -2.97
CA SER A 224 -17.15 11.57 -3.72
C SER A 224 -17.49 11.32 -5.20
N ALA A 225 -17.00 10.22 -5.76
CA ALA A 225 -17.31 9.83 -7.15
C ALA A 225 -18.68 9.17 -7.30
N LYS A 226 -19.25 8.66 -6.20
CA LYS A 226 -20.51 7.93 -6.22
C LYS A 226 -21.69 8.83 -6.64
N GLY A 227 -22.38 8.40 -7.70
CA GLY A 227 -23.49 9.15 -8.31
C GLY A 227 -23.04 10.21 -9.33
N HIS A 228 -21.72 10.34 -9.55
CA HIS A 228 -21.12 11.24 -10.52
C HIS A 228 -20.25 10.51 -11.57
N GLU A 229 -20.37 9.18 -11.62
CA GLU A 229 -19.50 8.29 -12.40
C GLU A 229 -19.42 8.72 -13.87
N MET A 230 -20.56 8.87 -14.54
CA MET A 230 -20.61 9.27 -15.95
C MET A 230 -19.93 10.63 -16.19
N GLN A 231 -20.17 11.60 -15.31
CA GLN A 231 -19.59 12.94 -15.45
C GLN A 231 -18.06 12.91 -15.31
N ILE A 232 -17.57 12.25 -14.25
CA ILE A 232 -16.14 12.16 -13.94
C ILE A 232 -15.42 11.36 -15.04
N GLU A 233 -15.95 10.20 -15.40
CA GLU A 233 -15.35 9.31 -16.38
C GLU A 233 -15.35 9.88 -17.80
N SER A 234 -16.40 10.64 -18.18
CA SER A 234 -16.41 11.37 -19.46
C SER A 234 -15.36 12.47 -19.51
N ALA A 235 -15.17 13.22 -18.42
CA ALA A 235 -14.12 14.22 -18.31
C ALA A 235 -12.73 13.58 -18.33
N PHE A 236 -12.55 12.45 -17.63
CA PHE A 236 -11.33 11.67 -17.64
C PHE A 236 -10.94 11.20 -19.06
N ALA A 237 -11.90 10.69 -19.83
CA ALA A 237 -11.67 10.24 -21.20
C ALA A 237 -11.23 11.37 -22.15
N VAL A 238 -11.63 12.62 -21.87
CA VAL A 238 -11.14 13.80 -22.62
C VAL A 238 -9.71 14.16 -22.26
N ASP A 239 -9.33 13.91 -21.02
CA ASP A 239 -8.04 14.33 -20.45
C ASP A 239 -6.98 13.20 -20.44
N GLU A 240 -7.32 11.98 -20.80
CA GLU A 240 -6.51 10.78 -20.61
C GLU A 240 -5.11 10.86 -21.27
N ASP A 241 -4.94 11.64 -22.33
CA ASP A 241 -3.67 11.83 -23.04
C ASP A 241 -2.86 13.04 -22.55
N LYS A 242 -3.43 13.87 -21.67
CA LYS A 242 -2.73 15.04 -21.14
C LYS A 242 -1.55 14.62 -20.26
N THR A 243 -0.49 15.42 -20.28
CA THR A 243 0.68 15.27 -19.40
C THR A 243 0.58 16.12 -18.14
N ASP A 244 -0.27 17.15 -18.14
CA ASP A 244 -0.65 17.85 -16.92
C ASP A 244 -1.69 17.01 -16.16
N VAL A 245 -1.23 16.41 -15.08
CA VAL A 245 -2.02 15.51 -14.23
C VAL A 245 -2.67 16.20 -13.03
N SER A 246 -2.43 17.51 -12.87
CA SER A 246 -2.78 18.27 -11.65
C SER A 246 -4.28 18.29 -11.32
N ASN A 247 -5.15 18.08 -12.31
CA ASN A 247 -6.59 17.96 -12.10
C ASN A 247 -7.04 16.56 -11.67
N TRP A 248 -6.18 15.55 -11.78
CA TRP A 248 -6.54 14.15 -11.62
C TRP A 248 -5.78 13.43 -10.52
N LEU A 249 -4.53 13.82 -10.27
CA LEU A 249 -3.62 13.06 -9.39
C LEU A 249 -2.80 14.02 -8.54
N TYR A 250 -2.47 13.59 -7.31
CA TYR A 250 -1.58 14.29 -6.37
C TYR A 250 -2.02 15.73 -6.06
N ASN A 251 -3.33 15.99 -6.11
CA ASN A 251 -3.88 17.34 -6.11
C ASN A 251 -4.49 17.78 -4.77
N GLY A 252 -4.14 17.10 -3.69
CA GLY A 252 -4.33 17.62 -2.35
C GLY A 252 -5.16 16.75 -1.40
N VAL A 253 -5.80 17.42 -0.44
CA VAL A 253 -6.68 16.78 0.55
C VAL A 253 -8.12 17.10 0.16
N PRO A 254 -9.03 16.12 0.13
CA PRO A 254 -10.42 16.35 -0.23
C PRO A 254 -11.11 17.26 0.82
N SER A 255 -12.03 18.06 0.35
CA SER A 255 -12.91 18.88 1.17
C SER A 255 -14.34 18.83 0.62
N PRO A 256 -15.36 19.22 1.40
CA PRO A 256 -16.74 19.22 0.94
C PRO A 256 -16.92 19.92 -0.41
N GLY A 257 -17.47 19.21 -1.40
CA GLY A 257 -17.69 19.72 -2.75
C GLY A 257 -16.42 19.86 -3.62
N LYS A 258 -15.23 19.49 -3.11
CA LYS A 258 -13.97 19.54 -3.85
C LYS A 258 -13.23 18.19 -3.71
N PRO A 259 -13.63 17.18 -4.49
CA PRO A 259 -12.92 15.90 -4.51
C PRO A 259 -11.51 16.08 -5.06
N THR A 260 -10.60 15.21 -4.64
CA THR A 260 -9.21 15.16 -5.12
C THR A 260 -8.88 13.75 -5.55
N ASP A 261 -7.79 13.62 -6.31
CA ASP A 261 -7.23 12.33 -6.71
C ASP A 261 -8.22 11.40 -7.45
N LEU A 262 -9.15 12.00 -8.24
CA LEU A 262 -10.13 11.24 -9.01
C LEU A 262 -9.50 10.35 -10.09
N GLY A 263 -8.24 10.60 -10.47
CA GLY A 263 -7.46 9.72 -11.33
C GLY A 263 -7.22 8.34 -10.73
N TYR A 264 -7.02 8.26 -9.39
CA TYR A 264 -6.93 6.99 -8.67
C TYR A 264 -8.21 6.16 -8.87
N TRP A 265 -9.35 6.80 -8.63
CA TRP A 265 -10.66 6.16 -8.80
C TRP A 265 -10.93 5.75 -10.25
N ALA A 266 -10.67 6.61 -11.24
CA ALA A 266 -10.87 6.28 -12.64
C ALA A 266 -9.96 5.11 -13.09
N GLY A 267 -8.68 5.15 -12.72
CA GLY A 267 -7.74 4.06 -12.96
C GLY A 267 -8.18 2.75 -12.32
N TYR A 268 -8.61 2.79 -11.05
CA TYR A 268 -9.18 1.63 -10.36
C TYR A 268 -10.36 1.02 -11.12
N ARG A 269 -11.30 1.85 -11.61
CA ARG A 269 -12.47 1.39 -12.36
C ARG A 269 -12.06 0.65 -13.64
N ILE A 270 -11.07 1.19 -14.36
CA ILE A 270 -10.54 0.57 -15.59
C ILE A 270 -9.86 -0.77 -15.27
N VAL A 271 -9.00 -0.79 -14.25
CA VAL A 271 -8.29 -2.01 -13.83
C VAL A 271 -9.27 -3.09 -13.34
N LYS A 272 -10.27 -2.69 -12.54
CA LYS A 272 -11.32 -3.60 -12.06
C LYS A 272 -12.14 -4.19 -13.20
N ALA A 273 -12.49 -3.38 -14.21
CA ALA A 273 -13.19 -3.85 -15.40
C ALA A 273 -12.35 -4.87 -16.18
N TYR A 274 -11.06 -4.59 -16.39
CA TYR A 274 -10.12 -5.54 -17.00
C TYR A 274 -10.08 -6.86 -16.26
N TYR A 275 -9.83 -6.81 -14.95
CA TYR A 275 -9.74 -8.00 -14.11
C TYR A 275 -11.06 -8.80 -14.11
N ALA A 276 -12.22 -8.12 -14.04
CA ALA A 276 -13.53 -8.77 -14.03
C ALA A 276 -13.75 -9.61 -15.30
N ARG A 277 -13.33 -9.11 -16.47
CA ARG A 277 -13.50 -9.76 -17.78
C ARG A 277 -12.53 -10.90 -18.05
N ALA A 278 -11.35 -10.83 -17.45
CA ALA A 278 -10.30 -11.84 -17.68
C ALA A 278 -10.74 -13.23 -17.20
N ALA A 279 -10.59 -14.24 -18.05
CA ALA A 279 -10.87 -15.64 -17.69
C ALA A 279 -9.83 -16.19 -16.72
N ASP A 280 -8.56 -15.85 -16.94
CA ASP A 280 -7.43 -16.20 -16.06
C ASP A 280 -7.09 -15.01 -15.16
N LYS A 281 -7.40 -15.12 -13.88
CA LYS A 281 -7.17 -14.05 -12.89
C LYS A 281 -5.71 -13.87 -12.53
N HIS A 282 -4.91 -14.92 -12.56
CA HIS A 282 -3.48 -14.86 -12.34
C HIS A 282 -2.78 -14.11 -13.48
N GLN A 283 -3.11 -14.47 -14.73
CA GLN A 283 -2.59 -13.74 -15.90
C GLN A 283 -3.03 -12.28 -15.88
N ALA A 284 -4.27 -11.99 -15.47
CA ALA A 284 -4.76 -10.62 -15.37
C ALA A 284 -3.97 -9.78 -14.35
N LEU A 285 -3.57 -10.34 -13.21
CA LEU A 285 -2.70 -9.63 -12.26
C LEU A 285 -1.32 -9.36 -12.86
N ARG A 286 -0.75 -10.33 -13.59
CA ARG A 286 0.51 -10.13 -14.31
C ARG A 286 0.41 -8.99 -15.32
N ASP A 287 -0.64 -8.99 -16.15
CA ASP A 287 -0.87 -7.94 -17.14
C ASP A 287 -1.02 -6.55 -16.50
N ILE A 288 -1.67 -6.46 -15.34
CA ILE A 288 -1.82 -5.22 -14.55
C ILE A 288 -0.45 -4.74 -14.04
N PHE A 289 0.35 -5.64 -13.47
CA PHE A 289 1.64 -5.28 -12.89
C PHE A 289 2.75 -5.02 -13.91
N GLU A 290 2.63 -5.59 -15.10
CA GLU A 290 3.60 -5.47 -16.19
C GLU A 290 3.11 -4.56 -17.33
N MET A 291 2.00 -3.84 -17.15
CA MET A 291 1.41 -2.99 -18.18
C MET A 291 2.42 -1.98 -18.74
N THR A 292 2.67 -2.06 -20.03
CA THR A 292 3.57 -1.14 -20.76
C THR A 292 2.82 -0.17 -21.66
N ASN A 293 1.65 -0.58 -22.19
CA ASN A 293 0.84 0.23 -23.09
C ASN A 293 -0.52 0.54 -22.49
N PRO A 294 -0.70 1.75 -21.91
CA PRO A 294 -1.94 2.13 -21.22
C PRO A 294 -3.16 2.18 -22.15
N LYS A 295 -3.00 2.58 -23.41
CA LYS A 295 -4.12 2.62 -24.38
C LYS A 295 -4.59 1.22 -24.78
N ALA A 296 -3.65 0.31 -25.01
CA ALA A 296 -4.01 -1.09 -25.27
C ALA A 296 -4.70 -1.72 -24.07
N PHE A 297 -4.21 -1.46 -22.85
CA PHE A 297 -4.82 -1.93 -21.61
C PHE A 297 -6.25 -1.38 -21.44
N LEU A 298 -6.45 -0.07 -21.64
CA LEU A 298 -7.77 0.57 -21.63
C LEU A 298 -8.73 -0.09 -22.61
N ALA A 299 -8.29 -0.30 -23.87
CA ALA A 299 -9.12 -0.96 -24.88
C ALA A 299 -9.51 -2.39 -24.48
N LEU A 300 -8.58 -3.16 -23.91
CA LEU A 300 -8.82 -4.54 -23.45
C LEU A 300 -9.71 -4.61 -22.21
N SER A 301 -9.70 -3.57 -21.36
CA SER A 301 -10.54 -3.53 -20.17
C SER A 301 -12.03 -3.56 -20.49
N GLY A 302 -12.42 -3.07 -21.66
CA GLY A 302 -13.81 -2.89 -22.05
C GLY A 302 -14.53 -1.83 -21.22
N TRP A 303 -13.80 -1.09 -20.38
CA TRP A 303 -14.36 0.03 -19.62
C TRP A 303 -14.92 1.11 -20.54
N ARG A 304 -16.02 1.69 -20.13
CA ARG A 304 -16.64 2.86 -20.77
C ARG A 304 -17.19 3.78 -19.68
N PRO A 305 -17.22 5.12 -19.91
CA PRO A 305 -17.81 6.05 -18.97
C PRO A 305 -19.22 5.65 -18.54
N GLY A 306 -19.45 5.63 -17.23
CA GLY A 306 -20.75 5.35 -16.61
C GLY A 306 -21.14 3.88 -16.48
N GLN A 307 -20.23 2.94 -16.76
CA GLN A 307 -20.51 1.48 -16.66
C GLN A 307 -19.95 0.84 -15.40
#